data_f9adc129e0c13256ea5ae33e8ff2d802
#
_entry.id   f9adc129e0c13256ea5ae33e8ff2d802
#
_cell.length_a   1.000
_cell.length_b   1.000
_cell.length_c   1.000
_cell.angle_alpha   90.00
_cell.angle_beta   90.00
_cell.angle_gamma   90.00
#
_symmetry.space_group_name_H-M   'P 1'
#
loop_
_entity.id
_entity.type
_entity.pdbx_description
1 polymer ?
#
loop_
_entity_poly.entity_id
_entity_poly.type
_entity_poly.pdbx_seq_one_letter_code
_entity_poly.pdbx_strand_id
1 'polypeptide(L)'
;MRAAIRTATVTFLAVLVLGGCGRKPSTPDAGQPAAAEEKVLNVYNWSDYIDPAVIEAFQKETGIAVSYDVFDSNEVLETKLLTGKSGYDVVVPSAYFLERQVQAGVFRKLDKARLPGLSNLDPGLQASVARHDPGNEHGVIYMWGTTGIGYDAGKIAAIMPDAPTDSWSLVLDPAVVSKFKDCGVSFLDDPTDMVGTVLLWLGKDPNSQSEDDLKLAEEALLKIRPYIRTIHSSQYIEDLANGEVCIAVGYSGDVLQARDRAAEAGKELDIRYVIPREGALMWFDTLAIPADAAHPDNAHAFIDYLLRPDVAAANSNYVNYATANTAALAQVNEGLRSDAGIYPTPEVKERLQPNLAKSAEFTRSLNRAWTRFVTGR
;
A
#
# COMPACT_ATOMS: atom_id res chain seq x y z
N MET A 1 28.13 69.23 -26.71
CA MET A 1 29.61 69.22 -26.67
C MET A 1 30.04 67.81 -27.10
N ARG A 2 30.80 67.80 -28.22
CA ARG A 2 31.29 66.59 -28.90
C ARG A 2 32.52 66.09 -28.19
N ALA A 3 32.69 64.75 -27.97
CA ALA A 3 33.96 64.16 -27.68
C ALA A 3 34.09 62.80 -28.39
N ALA A 4 35.20 62.67 -29.10
CA ALA A 4 35.47 61.73 -30.16
C ALA A 4 35.95 60.37 -29.70
N ILE A 5 35.57 59.40 -30.51
CA ILE A 5 36.02 58.00 -30.51
C ILE A 5 37.43 57.93 -31.08
N ARG A 6 38.33 57.20 -30.42
CA ARG A 6 39.61 56.74 -31.00
C ARG A 6 39.64 55.22 -31.03
N THR A 7 39.61 54.69 -32.25
CA THR A 7 39.80 53.33 -32.65
C THR A 7 41.30 52.95 -32.58
N ALA A 8 41.67 51.92 -31.89
CA ALA A 8 42.99 51.30 -31.95
C ALA A 8 42.90 49.90 -32.56
N THR A 9 43.46 49.78 -33.75
CA THR A 9 43.59 48.55 -34.52
C THR A 9 44.85 47.82 -34.06
N VAL A 10 44.67 46.60 -33.57
CA VAL A 10 45.80 45.70 -33.25
C VAL A 10 45.75 44.53 -34.26
N THR A 11 46.75 44.48 -35.09
CA THR A 11 47.00 43.41 -36.08
C THR A 11 47.69 42.25 -35.37
N PHE A 12 47.02 41.05 -35.34
CA PHE A 12 47.64 39.83 -34.86
C PHE A 12 48.04 38.92 -36.03
N LEU A 13 49.31 38.64 -36.08
CA LEU A 13 50.00 37.77 -37.05
C LEU A 13 49.67 36.30 -36.74
N ALA A 14 49.08 35.58 -37.68
CA ALA A 14 48.84 34.16 -37.57
C ALA A 14 50.07 33.37 -37.93
N VAL A 15 50.57 32.56 -36.97
CA VAL A 15 51.58 31.52 -37.23
C VAL A 15 50.88 30.14 -37.29
N LEU A 16 50.79 29.57 -38.47
CA LEU A 16 50.38 28.17 -38.66
C LEU A 16 51.52 27.23 -38.25
N VAL A 17 51.29 26.45 -37.19
CA VAL A 17 52.12 25.29 -36.85
C VAL A 17 51.27 24.04 -37.19
N LEU A 18 51.63 23.35 -38.24
CA LEU A 18 51.14 22.02 -38.61
C LEU A 18 51.86 20.98 -37.73
N GLY A 19 51.16 20.61 -36.62
CA GLY A 19 51.58 19.46 -35.81
C GLY A 19 50.62 18.30 -36.02
N GLY A 20 50.99 17.34 -36.83
CA GLY A 20 50.26 16.07 -36.97
C GLY A 20 50.40 15.23 -35.72
N CYS A 21 49.28 15.04 -34.96
CA CYS A 21 49.18 14.04 -33.92
C CYS A 21 48.28 12.89 -34.39
N GLY A 22 48.91 11.75 -34.68
CA GLY A 22 48.21 10.49 -34.89
C GLY A 22 47.38 10.11 -33.68
N ARG A 23 46.05 10.10 -33.83
CA ARG A 23 45.13 9.52 -32.87
C ARG A 23 45.37 8.01 -32.81
N LYS A 24 45.99 7.49 -31.76
CA LYS A 24 45.90 6.07 -31.41
C LYS A 24 44.42 5.75 -31.13
N PRO A 25 43.87 4.64 -31.59
CA PRO A 25 42.54 4.19 -31.18
C PRO A 25 42.59 3.95 -29.64
N SER A 26 41.77 4.65 -28.89
CA SER A 26 41.52 4.38 -27.49
C SER A 26 40.91 3.00 -27.37
N THR A 27 41.62 2.06 -26.79
CA THR A 27 41.03 0.82 -26.24
C THR A 27 39.89 1.21 -25.34
N PRO A 28 38.71 0.49 -25.37
CA PRO A 28 37.66 0.66 -24.39
C PRO A 28 38.26 0.45 -23.02
N ASP A 29 38.11 1.43 -22.15
CA ASP A 29 38.49 1.36 -20.75
C ASP A 29 37.77 0.15 -20.14
N ALA A 30 38.52 -0.87 -19.75
CA ALA A 30 38.00 -2.01 -19.04
C ALA A 30 37.49 -1.50 -17.70
N GLY A 31 36.14 -1.45 -17.55
CA GLY A 31 35.35 -0.83 -16.54
C GLY A 31 36.01 -0.74 -15.17
N GLN A 32 36.13 0.49 -14.68
CA GLN A 32 36.24 0.69 -13.25
C GLN A 32 35.07 -0.03 -12.59
N PRO A 33 35.30 -0.84 -11.54
CA PRO A 33 34.17 -1.38 -10.76
C PRO A 33 33.30 -0.18 -10.33
N ALA A 34 32.01 -0.28 -10.56
CA ALA A 34 31.08 0.72 -10.05
C ALA A 34 31.39 0.93 -8.56
N ALA A 35 31.51 2.18 -8.13
CA ALA A 35 31.70 2.47 -6.71
C ALA A 35 30.59 1.76 -5.95
N ALA A 36 30.95 1.06 -4.87
CA ALA A 36 29.95 0.43 -4.01
C ALA A 36 28.96 1.48 -3.53
N GLU A 37 27.66 1.15 -3.54
CA GLU A 37 26.64 2.05 -3.01
C GLU A 37 26.90 2.44 -1.57
N GLU A 38 26.52 3.65 -1.20
CA GLU A 38 26.48 4.08 0.19
C GLU A 38 25.57 3.14 0.98
N LYS A 39 25.98 2.78 2.20
CA LYS A 39 25.24 1.83 3.03
C LYS A 39 24.05 2.51 3.74
N VAL A 40 23.13 3.02 2.94
CA VAL A 40 21.86 3.61 3.38
C VAL A 40 20.72 3.06 2.53
N LEU A 41 19.51 3.07 3.09
CA LEU A 41 18.27 2.64 2.43
C LEU A 41 17.12 3.49 2.95
N ASN A 42 16.38 4.11 2.04
CA ASN A 42 15.19 4.89 2.37
C ASN A 42 13.95 4.09 1.97
N VAL A 43 13.14 3.73 2.96
CA VAL A 43 11.91 2.95 2.80
C VAL A 43 10.70 3.82 3.05
N TYR A 44 9.66 3.70 2.20
CA TYR A 44 8.38 4.36 2.39
C TYR A 44 7.27 3.32 2.34
N ASN A 45 6.68 3.03 3.48
CA ASN A 45 5.71 1.94 3.66
C ASN A 45 4.43 2.46 4.34
N TRP A 46 3.45 1.61 4.45
CA TRP A 46 2.24 1.89 5.23
C TRP A 46 2.55 2.01 6.71
N SER A 47 1.72 2.77 7.44
CA SER A 47 1.76 2.79 8.89
C SER A 47 1.50 1.39 9.45
N ASP A 48 2.19 1.04 10.54
CA ASP A 48 1.96 -0.22 11.28
C ASP A 48 2.10 -1.51 10.43
N TYR A 49 3.04 -1.54 9.44
CA TYR A 49 3.09 -2.58 8.41
C TYR A 49 4.44 -3.31 8.30
N ILE A 50 5.28 -3.21 9.32
CA ILE A 50 6.53 -3.97 9.46
C ILE A 50 6.87 -4.13 10.94
N ASP A 51 7.47 -5.26 11.30
CA ASP A 51 8.07 -5.44 12.64
C ASP A 51 9.36 -4.61 12.74
N PRO A 52 9.46 -3.64 13.66
CA PRO A 52 10.69 -2.87 13.87
C PRO A 52 11.93 -3.74 14.13
N ALA A 53 11.77 -4.89 14.77
CA ALA A 53 12.86 -5.82 15.02
C ALA A 53 13.45 -6.41 13.72
N VAL A 54 12.65 -6.54 12.67
CA VAL A 54 13.10 -6.97 11.33
C VAL A 54 14.03 -5.92 10.71
N ILE A 55 13.71 -4.63 10.87
CA ILE A 55 14.57 -3.53 10.38
C ILE A 55 15.90 -3.53 11.15
N GLU A 56 15.85 -3.63 12.48
CA GLU A 56 17.04 -3.68 13.32
C GLU A 56 17.95 -4.86 12.96
N ALA A 57 17.37 -6.04 12.73
CA ALA A 57 18.11 -7.24 12.35
C ALA A 57 18.76 -7.08 10.96
N PHE A 58 18.04 -6.51 9.98
CA PHE A 58 18.60 -6.20 8.66
C PHE A 58 19.80 -5.25 8.76
N GLN A 59 19.68 -4.15 9.51
CA GLN A 59 20.77 -3.19 9.72
C GLN A 59 21.98 -3.85 10.36
N LYS A 60 21.77 -4.70 11.35
CA LYS A 60 22.82 -5.43 12.06
C LYS A 60 23.55 -6.42 11.15
N GLU A 61 22.80 -7.14 10.28
CA GLU A 61 23.35 -8.17 9.40
C GLU A 61 24.12 -7.56 8.24
N THR A 62 23.61 -6.49 7.63
CA THR A 62 24.15 -5.92 6.38
C THR A 62 25.05 -4.71 6.59
N GLY A 63 24.89 -4.02 7.72
CA GLY A 63 25.50 -2.71 7.98
C GLY A 63 24.87 -1.58 7.15
N ILE A 64 23.71 -1.81 6.51
CA ILE A 64 22.96 -0.80 5.77
C ILE A 64 22.01 -0.09 6.76
N ALA A 65 22.18 1.23 6.93
CA ALA A 65 21.30 2.04 7.76
C ALA A 65 19.97 2.28 7.03
N VAL A 66 18.83 2.03 7.71
CA VAL A 66 17.48 2.19 7.15
C VAL A 66 16.84 3.45 7.69
N SER A 67 16.42 4.35 6.79
CA SER A 67 15.49 5.44 7.08
C SER A 67 14.09 4.96 6.68
N TYR A 68 13.14 4.99 7.62
CA TYR A 68 11.83 4.41 7.41
C TYR A 68 10.76 5.47 7.66
N ASP A 69 10.04 5.82 6.59
CA ASP A 69 8.92 6.77 6.61
C ASP A 69 7.61 6.03 6.30
N VAL A 70 6.49 6.60 6.72
CA VAL A 70 5.17 6.00 6.54
C VAL A 70 4.20 6.89 5.78
N PHE A 71 3.19 6.25 5.14
CA PHE A 71 2.06 6.89 4.50
C PHE A 71 0.75 6.14 4.83
N ASP A 72 -0.39 6.80 4.60
CA ASP A 72 -1.71 6.28 4.95
C ASP A 72 -2.60 6.01 3.73
N SER A 73 -2.17 6.40 2.52
CA SER A 73 -2.96 6.17 1.30
C SER A 73 -2.06 6.00 0.07
N ASN A 74 -2.53 5.20 -0.88
CA ASN A 74 -1.88 5.04 -2.18
C ASN A 74 -1.78 6.37 -2.94
N GLU A 75 -2.76 7.28 -2.78
CA GLU A 75 -2.78 8.61 -3.42
C GLU A 75 -1.63 9.49 -2.92
N VAL A 76 -1.32 9.44 -1.63
CA VAL A 76 -0.16 10.14 -1.04
C VAL A 76 1.14 9.59 -1.62
N LEU A 77 1.30 8.27 -1.62
CA LEU A 77 2.45 7.61 -2.24
C LEU A 77 2.59 7.99 -3.72
N GLU A 78 1.50 7.88 -4.50
CA GLU A 78 1.50 8.19 -5.93
C GLU A 78 1.89 9.64 -6.20
N THR A 79 1.33 10.60 -5.45
CA THR A 79 1.69 12.01 -5.57
C THR A 79 3.18 12.23 -5.34
N LYS A 80 3.75 11.55 -4.35
CA LYS A 80 5.18 11.61 -4.04
C LYS A 80 6.02 11.07 -5.19
N LEU A 81 5.65 9.92 -5.75
CA LEU A 81 6.39 9.26 -6.84
C LEU A 81 6.31 10.03 -8.15
N LEU A 82 5.11 10.52 -8.51
CA LEU A 82 4.89 11.26 -9.77
C LEU A 82 5.59 12.63 -9.82
N THR A 83 5.89 13.22 -8.66
CA THR A 83 6.68 14.46 -8.60
C THR A 83 8.13 14.23 -9.01
N GLY A 84 8.61 12.99 -9.00
CA GLY A 84 10.01 12.60 -9.21
C GLY A 84 10.93 13.01 -8.06
N LYS A 85 12.13 12.44 -8.04
CA LYS A 85 13.08 12.62 -6.93
C LYS A 85 12.42 12.31 -5.58
N SER A 86 11.78 11.16 -5.53
CA SER A 86 11.04 10.72 -4.34
C SER A 86 11.91 10.67 -3.10
N GLY A 87 13.20 10.34 -3.28
CA GLY A 87 14.17 10.16 -2.23
C GLY A 87 14.10 8.78 -1.58
N TYR A 88 13.22 7.89 -2.06
CA TYR A 88 13.06 6.54 -1.56
C TYR A 88 13.69 5.49 -2.46
N ASP A 89 14.15 4.40 -1.85
CA ASP A 89 14.75 3.25 -2.53
C ASP A 89 13.78 2.06 -2.61
N VAL A 90 12.92 1.90 -1.60
CA VAL A 90 11.85 0.90 -1.58
C VAL A 90 10.54 1.58 -1.18
N VAL A 91 9.48 1.27 -1.92
CA VAL A 91 8.11 1.73 -1.63
C VAL A 91 7.13 0.57 -1.72
N VAL A 92 5.95 0.71 -1.10
CA VAL A 92 4.98 -0.39 -0.97
C VAL A 92 3.59 -0.01 -1.50
N PRO A 93 3.44 0.14 -2.84
CA PRO A 93 2.12 0.38 -3.43
C PRO A 93 1.25 -0.87 -3.43
N SER A 94 -0.07 -0.69 -3.36
CA SER A 94 -1.00 -1.76 -3.69
C SER A 94 -0.96 -2.07 -5.19
N ALA A 95 -1.18 -3.33 -5.57
CA ALA A 95 -0.96 -3.81 -6.94
C ALA A 95 -1.77 -3.04 -8.00
N TYR A 96 -3.01 -2.62 -7.68
CA TYR A 96 -3.83 -1.83 -8.60
C TYR A 96 -3.33 -0.40 -8.80
N PHE A 97 -2.54 0.15 -7.86
CA PHE A 97 -1.78 1.41 -8.06
C PHE A 97 -0.46 1.16 -8.79
N LEU A 98 0.24 0.06 -8.47
CA LEU A 98 1.46 -0.33 -9.17
C LEU A 98 1.26 -0.36 -10.68
N GLU A 99 0.13 -0.91 -11.18
CA GLU A 99 -0.21 -1.02 -12.60
C GLU A 99 -0.08 0.33 -13.33
N ARG A 100 -0.74 1.36 -12.85
CA ARG A 100 -0.71 2.69 -13.50
C ARG A 100 0.61 3.41 -13.28
N GLN A 101 1.26 3.18 -12.15
CA GLN A 101 2.56 3.75 -11.82
C GLN A 101 3.68 3.16 -12.70
N VAL A 102 3.61 1.84 -13.01
CA VAL A 102 4.49 1.20 -14.00
C VAL A 102 4.29 1.81 -15.38
N GLN A 103 3.04 2.03 -15.81
CA GLN A 103 2.73 2.69 -17.08
C GLN A 103 3.28 4.13 -17.12
N ALA A 104 3.33 4.82 -16.00
CA ALA A 104 3.92 6.15 -15.86
C ALA A 104 5.46 6.14 -15.79
N GLY A 105 6.10 4.96 -15.74
CA GLY A 105 7.55 4.81 -15.71
C GLY A 105 8.19 5.17 -14.38
N VAL A 106 7.43 5.15 -13.28
CA VAL A 106 7.96 5.51 -11.94
C VAL A 106 8.74 4.39 -11.26
N PHE A 107 8.67 3.16 -11.76
CA PHE A 107 9.41 2.03 -11.22
C PHE A 107 10.44 1.47 -12.19
N ARG A 108 11.52 0.95 -11.65
CA ARG A 108 12.49 0.15 -12.41
C ARG A 108 12.08 -1.31 -12.43
N LYS A 109 12.52 -2.04 -13.44
CA LYS A 109 12.45 -3.49 -13.44
C LYS A 109 13.36 -4.06 -12.37
N LEU A 110 12.86 -5.08 -11.67
CA LEU A 110 13.61 -5.81 -10.67
C LEU A 110 14.63 -6.75 -11.32
N ASP A 111 15.84 -6.80 -10.79
CA ASP A 111 16.81 -7.85 -11.11
C ASP A 111 16.46 -9.12 -10.31
N LYS A 112 15.68 -10.01 -10.94
CA LYS A 112 15.23 -11.26 -10.30
C LYS A 112 16.36 -12.20 -9.93
N ALA A 113 17.52 -12.09 -10.57
CA ALA A 113 18.68 -12.90 -10.21
C ALA A 113 19.20 -12.56 -8.81
N ARG A 114 18.86 -11.37 -8.31
CA ARG A 114 19.21 -10.89 -6.97
C ARG A 114 18.13 -11.18 -5.91
N LEU A 115 17.03 -11.81 -6.31
CA LEU A 115 15.87 -12.10 -5.48
C LEU A 115 15.58 -13.62 -5.43
N PRO A 116 16.52 -14.47 -4.97
CA PRO A 116 16.32 -15.92 -4.87
C PRO A 116 15.11 -16.27 -3.99
N GLY A 117 14.76 -15.43 -3.02
CA GLY A 117 13.59 -15.56 -2.16
C GLY A 117 12.24 -15.56 -2.88
N LEU A 118 12.17 -15.13 -4.15
CA LEU A 118 10.94 -15.21 -4.96
C LEU A 118 10.39 -16.64 -5.07
N SER A 119 11.24 -17.66 -4.96
CA SER A 119 10.84 -19.07 -4.97
C SER A 119 10.01 -19.49 -3.76
N ASN A 120 9.99 -18.69 -2.68
CA ASN A 120 9.23 -18.93 -1.46
C ASN A 120 7.77 -18.45 -1.57
N LEU A 121 7.45 -17.64 -2.59
CA LEU A 121 6.13 -17.02 -2.73
C LEU A 121 5.10 -17.96 -3.35
N ASP A 122 3.84 -17.83 -2.90
CA ASP A 122 2.69 -18.56 -3.44
C ASP A 122 2.49 -18.26 -4.94
N PRO A 123 2.49 -19.28 -5.83
CA PRO A 123 2.35 -19.06 -7.27
C PRO A 123 0.98 -18.45 -7.64
N GLY A 124 -0.09 -18.77 -6.90
CA GLY A 124 -1.43 -18.24 -7.16
C GLY A 124 -1.53 -16.76 -6.84
N LEU A 125 -0.92 -16.33 -5.72
CA LEU A 125 -0.83 -14.91 -5.36
C LEU A 125 0.07 -14.14 -6.31
N GLN A 126 1.20 -14.72 -6.72
CA GLN A 126 2.05 -14.13 -7.77
C GLN A 126 1.29 -13.96 -9.09
N ALA A 127 0.47 -14.95 -9.50
CA ALA A 127 -0.37 -14.86 -10.69
C ALA A 127 -1.45 -13.77 -10.55
N SER A 128 -1.93 -13.52 -9.34
CA SER A 128 -2.89 -12.44 -9.07
C SER A 128 -2.24 -11.06 -9.27
N VAL A 129 -1.03 -10.85 -8.72
CA VAL A 129 -0.26 -9.61 -8.91
C VAL A 129 0.15 -9.43 -10.37
N ALA A 130 0.48 -10.52 -11.09
CA ALA A 130 0.85 -10.46 -12.50
C ALA A 130 -0.25 -9.92 -13.43
N ARG A 131 -1.50 -9.80 -12.97
CA ARG A 131 -2.57 -9.10 -13.69
C ARG A 131 -2.32 -7.59 -13.76
N HIS A 132 -1.64 -7.05 -12.75
CA HIS A 132 -1.30 -5.64 -12.62
C HIS A 132 0.11 -5.34 -13.12
N ASP A 133 1.03 -6.27 -12.96
CA ASP A 133 2.43 -6.17 -13.39
C ASP A 133 2.81 -7.44 -14.16
N PRO A 134 2.56 -7.50 -15.48
CA PRO A 134 2.81 -8.69 -16.28
C PRO A 134 4.22 -9.24 -16.09
N GLY A 135 4.28 -10.50 -15.64
CA GLY A 135 5.53 -11.17 -15.30
C GLY A 135 6.11 -10.76 -13.94
N ASN A 136 5.44 -9.95 -13.12
CA ASN A 136 5.94 -9.40 -11.84
C ASN A 136 7.35 -8.80 -12.05
N GLU A 137 7.46 -7.88 -13.01
CA GLU A 137 8.76 -7.31 -13.38
C GLU A 137 9.16 -6.13 -12.49
N HIS A 138 8.19 -5.45 -11.84
CA HIS A 138 8.43 -4.22 -11.08
C HIS A 138 8.06 -4.36 -9.60
N GLY A 139 7.12 -5.25 -9.25
CA GLY A 139 6.66 -5.47 -7.89
C GLY A 139 6.83 -6.89 -7.40
N VAL A 140 7.19 -7.05 -6.13
CA VAL A 140 7.20 -8.32 -5.41
C VAL A 140 6.08 -8.28 -4.38
N ILE A 141 5.16 -9.25 -4.41
CA ILE A 141 4.11 -9.31 -3.40
C ILE A 141 4.72 -9.42 -1.99
N TYR A 142 4.29 -8.51 -1.12
CA TYR A 142 4.73 -8.42 0.27
C TYR A 142 3.73 -9.11 1.19
N MET A 143 2.54 -8.54 1.31
CA MET A 143 1.43 -9.07 2.08
C MET A 143 0.13 -8.89 1.30
N TRP A 144 -0.94 -9.52 1.77
CA TRP A 144 -2.26 -9.38 1.21
C TRP A 144 -3.32 -9.42 2.31
N GLY A 145 -4.49 -8.92 2.01
CA GLY A 145 -5.59 -8.89 2.96
C GLY A 145 -6.91 -8.56 2.30
N THR A 146 -7.89 -8.32 3.15
CA THR A 146 -9.25 -7.97 2.77
C THR A 146 -9.71 -6.72 3.51
N THR A 147 -10.61 -5.96 2.87
CA THR A 147 -11.34 -4.86 3.49
C THR A 147 -12.64 -5.41 4.06
N GLY A 148 -12.85 -5.25 5.37
CA GLY A 148 -14.01 -5.81 6.05
C GLY A 148 -14.48 -4.94 7.21
N ILE A 149 -15.15 -5.55 8.18
CA ILE A 149 -15.70 -4.85 9.34
C ILE A 149 -15.01 -5.32 10.60
N GLY A 150 -14.36 -4.37 11.31
CA GLY A 150 -13.91 -4.53 12.68
C GLY A 150 -14.97 -4.01 13.65
N TYR A 151 -15.26 -4.73 14.72
CA TYR A 151 -16.25 -4.30 15.70
C TYR A 151 -16.03 -4.88 17.09
N ASP A 152 -16.47 -4.14 18.12
CA ASP A 152 -16.55 -4.63 19.50
C ASP A 152 -17.88 -5.36 19.70
N ALA A 153 -17.82 -6.70 19.75
CA ALA A 153 -19.01 -7.56 19.83
C ALA A 153 -19.84 -7.32 21.07
N GLY A 154 -19.21 -6.99 22.21
CA GLY A 154 -19.92 -6.66 23.45
C GLY A 154 -20.75 -5.38 23.32
N LYS A 155 -20.17 -4.30 22.79
CA LYS A 155 -20.87 -3.03 22.57
C LYS A 155 -21.99 -3.16 21.53
N ILE A 156 -21.71 -3.89 20.43
CA ILE A 156 -22.73 -4.12 19.40
C ILE A 156 -23.93 -4.86 19.98
N ALA A 157 -23.71 -5.97 20.69
CA ALA A 157 -24.78 -6.76 21.29
C ALA A 157 -25.59 -5.98 22.35
N ALA A 158 -24.94 -5.08 23.10
CA ALA A 158 -25.61 -4.23 24.08
C ALA A 158 -26.55 -3.19 23.42
N ILE A 159 -26.20 -2.68 22.23
CA ILE A 159 -26.99 -1.66 21.51
C ILE A 159 -28.08 -2.34 20.64
N MET A 160 -27.71 -3.40 19.94
CA MET A 160 -28.57 -4.11 19.00
C MET A 160 -28.21 -5.62 19.02
N PRO A 161 -28.88 -6.45 19.85
CA PRO A 161 -28.56 -7.87 20.00
C PRO A 161 -28.65 -8.68 18.70
N ASP A 162 -29.50 -8.24 17.77
CA ASP A 162 -29.73 -8.83 16.45
C ASP A 162 -29.04 -8.07 15.30
N ALA A 163 -27.99 -7.33 15.61
CA ALA A 163 -27.22 -6.58 14.59
C ALA A 163 -26.63 -7.53 13.52
N PRO A 164 -26.71 -7.13 12.23
CA PRO A 164 -26.21 -7.96 11.13
C PRO A 164 -24.67 -7.86 11.04
N THR A 165 -23.96 -8.40 12.03
CA THR A 165 -22.51 -8.30 12.14
C THR A 165 -21.74 -9.02 11.03
N ASP A 166 -22.39 -9.88 10.27
CA ASP A 166 -21.87 -10.62 9.11
C ASP A 166 -22.22 -9.99 7.76
N SER A 167 -22.71 -8.75 7.74
CA SER A 167 -23.20 -8.06 6.54
C SER A 167 -22.73 -6.61 6.48
N TRP A 168 -22.45 -6.11 5.29
CA TRP A 168 -22.23 -4.70 5.04
C TRP A 168 -23.40 -3.81 5.49
N SER A 169 -24.61 -4.36 5.65
CA SER A 169 -25.75 -3.64 6.21
C SER A 169 -25.50 -3.09 7.61
N LEU A 170 -24.54 -3.64 8.37
CA LEU A 170 -24.15 -3.12 9.67
C LEU A 170 -23.72 -1.65 9.60
N VAL A 171 -23.02 -1.29 8.53
CA VAL A 171 -22.42 0.05 8.33
C VAL A 171 -23.04 0.84 7.17
N LEU A 172 -23.73 0.19 6.22
CA LEU A 172 -24.26 0.83 5.02
C LEU A 172 -25.79 1.04 5.04
N ASP A 173 -26.53 0.32 5.91
CA ASP A 173 -27.95 0.59 6.09
C ASP A 173 -28.16 1.72 7.09
N PRO A 174 -28.74 2.88 6.68
CA PRO A 174 -28.99 4.02 7.59
C PRO A 174 -29.84 3.65 8.82
N ALA A 175 -30.77 2.68 8.70
CA ALA A 175 -31.60 2.25 9.82
C ALA A 175 -30.81 1.47 10.88
N VAL A 176 -29.71 0.84 10.48
CA VAL A 176 -28.82 0.06 11.35
C VAL A 176 -27.71 0.96 11.90
N VAL A 177 -26.90 1.58 11.02
CA VAL A 177 -25.70 2.33 11.43
C VAL A 177 -26.04 3.54 12.32
N SER A 178 -27.22 4.13 12.14
CA SER A 178 -27.67 5.26 12.99
C SER A 178 -27.74 4.91 14.48
N LYS A 179 -27.97 3.65 14.83
CA LYS A 179 -28.01 3.18 16.22
C LYS A 179 -26.64 3.19 16.89
N PHE A 180 -25.58 3.13 16.10
CA PHE A 180 -24.18 3.08 16.56
C PHE A 180 -23.46 4.43 16.52
N LYS A 181 -24.15 5.52 16.14
CA LYS A 181 -23.59 6.86 16.03
C LYS A 181 -22.83 7.30 17.28
N ASP A 182 -23.44 7.10 18.46
CA ASP A 182 -22.87 7.54 19.73
C ASP A 182 -21.73 6.60 20.19
N CYS A 183 -21.81 5.33 19.85
CA CYS A 183 -20.74 4.36 20.06
C CYS A 183 -19.51 4.66 19.20
N GLY A 184 -19.73 5.20 18.01
CA GLY A 184 -18.70 5.61 17.07
C GLY A 184 -18.49 4.60 15.95
N VAL A 185 -18.51 5.12 14.71
CA VAL A 185 -18.27 4.37 13.47
C VAL A 185 -17.17 5.07 12.69
N SER A 186 -16.16 4.33 12.29
CA SER A 186 -15.03 4.80 11.48
C SER A 186 -15.03 4.17 10.09
N PHE A 187 -14.68 4.97 9.08
CA PHE A 187 -14.53 4.52 7.70
C PHE A 187 -13.10 4.80 7.21
N LEU A 188 -12.64 4.01 6.25
CA LEU A 188 -11.39 4.25 5.54
C LEU A 188 -11.48 5.56 4.74
N ASP A 189 -10.39 6.30 4.65
CA ASP A 189 -10.20 7.37 3.66
C ASP A 189 -9.58 6.78 2.39
N ASP A 190 -10.33 5.87 1.75
CA ASP A 190 -9.98 5.21 0.50
C ASP A 190 -11.21 5.15 -0.40
N PRO A 191 -11.28 6.04 -1.42
CA PRO A 191 -12.44 6.09 -2.32
C PRO A 191 -12.65 4.80 -3.13
N THR A 192 -11.57 4.10 -3.48
CA THR A 192 -11.65 2.87 -4.29
C THR A 192 -12.26 1.74 -3.48
N ASP A 193 -11.77 1.54 -2.27
CA ASP A 193 -12.28 0.50 -1.36
C ASP A 193 -13.70 0.80 -0.91
N MET A 194 -13.97 2.04 -0.53
CA MET A 194 -15.30 2.38 0.01
C MET A 194 -16.40 2.35 -1.04
N VAL A 195 -16.15 2.88 -2.25
CA VAL A 195 -17.14 2.82 -3.34
C VAL A 195 -17.31 1.38 -3.82
N GLY A 196 -16.22 0.61 -3.97
CA GLY A 196 -16.31 -0.81 -4.32
C GLY A 196 -17.10 -1.62 -3.28
N THR A 197 -16.89 -1.38 -2.00
CA THR A 197 -17.64 -1.99 -0.90
C THR A 197 -19.15 -1.69 -0.97
N VAL A 198 -19.50 -0.43 -1.24
CA VAL A 198 -20.93 -0.06 -1.41
C VAL A 198 -21.53 -0.76 -2.63
N LEU A 199 -20.79 -0.85 -3.74
CA LEU A 199 -21.26 -1.55 -4.94
C LEU A 199 -21.48 -3.04 -4.67
N LEU A 200 -20.58 -3.71 -3.92
CA LEU A 200 -20.78 -5.10 -3.47
C LEU A 200 -22.08 -5.24 -2.66
N TRP A 201 -22.29 -4.36 -1.68
CA TRP A 201 -23.52 -4.36 -0.88
C TRP A 201 -24.79 -4.19 -1.73
N LEU A 202 -24.71 -3.36 -2.78
CA LEU A 202 -25.81 -3.15 -3.74
C LEU A 202 -25.95 -4.28 -4.78
N GLY A 203 -25.13 -5.34 -4.71
CA GLY A 203 -25.13 -6.46 -5.66
C GLY A 203 -24.60 -6.08 -7.05
N LYS A 204 -23.71 -5.08 -7.10
CA LYS A 204 -23.07 -4.58 -8.32
C LYS A 204 -21.62 -5.08 -8.41
N ASP A 205 -21.01 -4.92 -9.58
CA ASP A 205 -19.57 -5.12 -9.75
C ASP A 205 -18.79 -4.05 -8.96
N PRO A 206 -17.98 -4.43 -7.96
CA PRO A 206 -17.19 -3.47 -7.18
C PRO A 206 -16.13 -2.72 -8.01
N ASN A 207 -15.78 -3.27 -9.17
CA ASN A 207 -14.86 -2.68 -10.11
C ASN A 207 -15.53 -1.86 -11.22
N SER A 208 -16.84 -1.67 -11.16
CA SER A 208 -17.58 -0.86 -12.13
C SER A 208 -16.97 0.55 -12.28
N GLN A 209 -16.87 1.00 -13.52
CA GLN A 209 -16.48 2.36 -13.87
C GLN A 209 -17.65 3.13 -14.53
N SER A 210 -18.87 2.70 -14.25
CA SER A 210 -20.08 3.39 -14.69
C SER A 210 -20.35 4.61 -13.80
N GLU A 211 -20.60 5.75 -14.41
CA GLU A 211 -21.01 6.98 -13.70
C GLU A 211 -22.35 6.77 -12.97
N ASP A 212 -23.25 5.93 -13.50
CA ASP A 212 -24.53 5.61 -12.85
C ASP A 212 -24.29 4.78 -11.57
N ASP A 213 -23.40 3.78 -11.61
CA ASP A 213 -23.05 2.99 -10.43
C ASP A 213 -22.34 3.84 -9.39
N LEU A 214 -21.41 4.72 -9.81
CA LEU A 214 -20.76 5.68 -8.92
C LEU A 214 -21.77 6.59 -8.22
N LYS A 215 -22.76 7.10 -8.95
CA LYS A 215 -23.83 7.93 -8.38
C LYS A 215 -24.65 7.16 -7.35
N LEU A 216 -25.00 5.90 -7.63
CA LEU A 216 -25.71 5.05 -6.66
C LEU A 216 -24.90 4.85 -5.38
N ALA A 217 -23.60 4.59 -5.51
CA ALA A 217 -22.71 4.44 -4.36
C ALA A 217 -22.57 5.74 -3.57
N GLU A 218 -22.41 6.87 -4.24
CA GLU A 218 -22.37 8.20 -3.61
C GLU A 218 -23.66 8.51 -2.84
N GLU A 219 -24.81 8.26 -3.43
CA GLU A 219 -26.13 8.47 -2.77
C GLU A 219 -26.26 7.60 -1.50
N ALA A 220 -25.76 6.35 -1.54
CA ALA A 220 -25.75 5.47 -0.37
C ALA A 220 -24.82 5.99 0.72
N LEU A 221 -23.61 6.38 0.36
CA LEU A 221 -22.63 6.96 1.29
C LEU A 221 -23.14 8.24 1.94
N LEU A 222 -23.73 9.16 1.19
CA LEU A 222 -24.27 10.42 1.72
C LEU A 222 -25.40 10.19 2.73
N LYS A 223 -26.21 9.14 2.59
CA LYS A 223 -27.26 8.79 3.56
C LYS A 223 -26.72 8.38 4.92
N ILE A 224 -25.55 7.73 4.94
CA ILE A 224 -24.94 7.26 6.18
C ILE A 224 -23.92 8.25 6.77
N ARG A 225 -23.47 9.24 5.97
CA ARG A 225 -22.45 10.23 6.39
C ARG A 225 -22.71 10.87 7.77
N PRO A 226 -23.96 11.23 8.16
CA PRO A 226 -24.25 11.83 9.46
C PRO A 226 -23.96 10.92 10.67
N TYR A 227 -23.75 9.62 10.44
CA TYR A 227 -23.51 8.61 11.48
C TYR A 227 -22.05 8.20 11.58
N ILE A 228 -21.21 8.64 10.63
CA ILE A 228 -19.77 8.33 10.60
C ILE A 228 -19.01 9.38 11.39
N ARG A 229 -18.27 8.92 12.41
CA ARG A 229 -17.49 9.78 13.31
C ARG A 229 -16.18 10.17 12.68
N THR A 230 -15.42 9.19 12.16
CA THR A 230 -14.06 9.37 11.63
C THR A 230 -13.96 8.78 10.23
N ILE A 231 -13.21 9.46 9.36
CA ILE A 231 -12.81 8.93 8.04
C ILE A 231 -11.29 9.06 7.99
N HIS A 232 -10.60 7.92 8.16
CA HIS A 232 -9.14 7.85 8.19
C HIS A 232 -8.67 6.41 8.04
N SER A 233 -7.60 6.16 7.26
CA SER A 233 -7.19 4.80 6.92
C SER A 233 -6.24 4.13 7.94
N SER A 234 -5.81 4.83 9.00
CA SER A 234 -4.97 4.22 10.07
C SER A 234 -5.47 4.53 11.49
N GLN A 235 -6.06 5.70 11.75
CA GLN A 235 -6.46 6.10 13.10
C GLN A 235 -7.45 5.11 13.76
N TYR A 236 -8.29 4.42 12.99
CA TYR A 236 -9.27 3.48 13.52
C TYR A 236 -8.65 2.32 14.30
N ILE A 237 -7.37 1.99 14.10
CA ILE A 237 -6.64 0.97 14.85
C ILE A 237 -6.62 1.36 16.34
N GLU A 238 -6.16 2.57 16.61
CA GLU A 238 -6.11 3.11 17.97
C GLU A 238 -7.51 3.37 18.53
N ASP A 239 -8.44 3.92 17.71
CA ASP A 239 -9.81 4.21 18.14
C ASP A 239 -10.56 2.93 18.56
N LEU A 240 -10.39 1.81 17.83
CA LEU A 240 -10.92 0.49 18.22
C LEU A 240 -10.22 -0.03 19.48
N ALA A 241 -8.89 -0.02 19.52
CA ALA A 241 -8.10 -0.50 20.65
C ALA A 241 -8.42 0.27 21.95
N ASN A 242 -8.73 1.54 21.82
CA ASN A 242 -9.13 2.40 22.94
C ASN A 242 -10.61 2.33 23.27
N GLY A 243 -11.43 1.74 22.41
CA GLY A 243 -12.89 1.67 22.56
C GLY A 243 -13.58 2.99 22.29
N GLU A 244 -12.94 3.92 21.57
CA GLU A 244 -13.48 5.22 21.15
C GLU A 244 -14.45 5.08 19.98
N VAL A 245 -14.27 4.04 19.15
CA VAL A 245 -15.25 3.57 18.18
C VAL A 245 -15.60 2.12 18.47
N CYS A 246 -16.80 1.71 18.11
CA CYS A 246 -17.23 0.32 18.26
C CYS A 246 -17.36 -0.42 16.94
N ILE A 247 -17.28 0.29 15.82
CA ILE A 247 -17.29 -0.27 14.47
C ILE A 247 -16.29 0.50 13.62
N ALA A 248 -15.52 -0.23 12.81
CA ALA A 248 -14.69 0.34 11.75
C ALA A 248 -14.81 -0.48 10.48
N VAL A 249 -14.96 0.18 9.34
CA VAL A 249 -14.54 -0.42 8.07
C VAL A 249 -13.03 -0.32 8.03
N GLY A 250 -12.36 -1.46 7.90
CA GLY A 250 -10.91 -1.50 8.04
C GLY A 250 -10.28 -2.71 7.37
N TYR A 251 -8.97 -2.72 7.39
CA TYR A 251 -8.16 -3.80 6.83
C TYR A 251 -8.00 -4.94 7.85
N SER A 252 -7.96 -6.18 7.35
CA SER A 252 -8.02 -7.39 8.17
C SER A 252 -6.97 -7.42 9.29
N GLY A 253 -5.70 -7.20 8.98
CA GLY A 253 -4.61 -7.24 9.96
C GLY A 253 -4.68 -6.10 10.97
N ASP A 254 -5.07 -4.91 10.54
CA ASP A 254 -5.18 -3.73 11.42
C ASP A 254 -6.22 -3.92 12.51
N VAL A 255 -7.36 -4.55 12.19
CA VAL A 255 -8.39 -4.86 13.19
C VAL A 255 -7.86 -5.85 14.23
N LEU A 256 -7.05 -6.83 13.79
CA LEU A 256 -6.41 -7.77 14.71
C LEU A 256 -5.32 -7.07 15.54
N GLN A 257 -4.56 -6.15 14.97
CA GLN A 257 -3.64 -5.30 15.74
C GLN A 257 -4.37 -4.48 16.81
N ALA A 258 -5.53 -3.90 16.45
CA ALA A 258 -6.36 -3.18 17.43
C ALA A 258 -6.80 -4.08 18.59
N ARG A 259 -7.20 -5.33 18.30
CA ARG A 259 -7.53 -6.34 19.29
C ARG A 259 -6.34 -6.63 20.21
N ASP A 260 -5.18 -6.87 19.64
CA ASP A 260 -3.98 -7.22 20.40
C ASP A 260 -3.52 -6.05 21.29
N ARG A 261 -3.52 -4.81 20.75
CA ARG A 261 -3.23 -3.58 21.52
C ARG A 261 -4.22 -3.37 22.68
N ALA A 262 -5.51 -3.65 22.47
CA ALA A 262 -6.50 -3.58 23.54
C ALA A 262 -6.19 -4.59 24.66
N ALA A 263 -5.86 -5.83 24.30
CA ALA A 263 -5.49 -6.90 25.25
C ALA A 263 -4.20 -6.53 26.02
N GLU A 264 -3.16 -6.05 25.35
CA GLU A 264 -1.90 -5.59 25.97
C GLU A 264 -2.13 -4.44 26.95
N ALA A 265 -3.07 -3.54 26.62
CA ALA A 265 -3.49 -2.45 27.50
C ALA A 265 -4.43 -2.87 28.64
N GLY A 266 -4.75 -4.18 28.76
CA GLY A 266 -5.63 -4.72 29.80
C GLY A 266 -7.09 -4.29 29.64
N LYS A 267 -7.55 -3.96 28.43
CA LYS A 267 -8.95 -3.58 28.15
C LYS A 267 -9.78 -4.81 27.85
N GLU A 268 -10.95 -4.89 28.46
CA GLU A 268 -11.93 -5.95 28.24
C GLU A 268 -12.82 -5.63 27.02
N LEU A 269 -12.22 -5.62 25.80
CA LEU A 269 -12.91 -5.40 24.54
C LEU A 269 -12.94 -6.70 23.73
N ASP A 270 -14.10 -7.05 23.15
CA ASP A 270 -14.26 -8.21 22.26
C ASP A 270 -14.20 -7.74 20.79
N ILE A 271 -13.00 -7.32 20.35
CA ILE A 271 -12.77 -6.85 18.99
C ILE A 271 -12.69 -8.04 18.04
N ARG A 272 -13.54 -8.04 17.02
CA ARG A 272 -13.63 -9.05 15.98
C ARG A 272 -13.51 -8.45 14.61
N TYR A 273 -12.95 -9.22 13.66
CA TYR A 273 -12.98 -8.91 12.24
C TYR A 273 -13.89 -9.87 11.51
N VAL A 274 -14.62 -9.37 10.52
CA VAL A 274 -15.48 -10.20 9.66
C VAL A 274 -15.33 -9.79 8.19
N ILE A 275 -15.28 -10.79 7.32
CA ILE A 275 -15.51 -10.66 5.88
C ILE A 275 -17.01 -10.84 5.66
N PRO A 276 -17.74 -9.78 5.26
CA PRO A 276 -19.19 -9.84 5.10
C PRO A 276 -19.66 -10.90 4.10
N ARG A 277 -20.88 -11.39 4.30
CA ARG A 277 -21.46 -12.46 3.45
C ARG A 277 -21.68 -12.04 2.01
N GLU A 278 -21.82 -10.76 1.72
CA GLU A 278 -21.93 -10.22 0.36
C GLU A 278 -20.60 -10.28 -0.39
N GLY A 279 -19.50 -10.56 0.32
CA GLY A 279 -18.15 -10.53 -0.19
C GLY A 279 -17.37 -9.33 0.30
N ALA A 280 -16.11 -9.27 -0.10
CA ALA A 280 -15.19 -8.19 0.26
C ALA A 280 -14.18 -7.93 -0.86
N LEU A 281 -13.59 -6.75 -0.83
CA LEU A 281 -12.43 -6.45 -1.66
C LEU A 281 -11.19 -7.13 -1.08
N MET A 282 -10.35 -7.64 -1.97
CA MET A 282 -9.06 -8.23 -1.67
C MET A 282 -7.98 -7.43 -2.37
N TRP A 283 -6.92 -7.13 -1.66
CA TRP A 283 -5.80 -6.35 -2.15
C TRP A 283 -4.47 -7.06 -1.90
N PHE A 284 -3.48 -6.67 -2.69
CA PHE A 284 -2.12 -7.16 -2.62
C PHE A 284 -1.19 -5.96 -2.56
N ASP A 285 -0.29 -5.91 -1.57
CA ASP A 285 0.73 -4.88 -1.51
C ASP A 285 2.06 -5.42 -2.00
N THR A 286 2.80 -4.57 -2.69
CA THR A 286 3.99 -4.95 -3.41
C THR A 286 5.19 -4.11 -3.01
N LEU A 287 6.35 -4.74 -2.84
CA LEU A 287 7.63 -4.06 -2.70
C LEU A 287 8.11 -3.66 -4.10
N ALA A 288 8.34 -2.39 -4.32
CA ALA A 288 8.79 -1.85 -5.61
C ALA A 288 9.96 -0.87 -5.42
N ILE A 289 10.80 -0.74 -6.45
CA ILE A 289 11.96 0.14 -6.44
C ILE A 289 11.69 1.32 -7.38
N PRO A 290 11.62 2.58 -6.89
CA PRO A 290 11.47 3.74 -7.75
C PRO A 290 12.55 3.83 -8.83
N ALA A 291 12.20 4.35 -10.00
CA ALA A 291 13.14 4.50 -11.11
C ALA A 291 14.32 5.45 -10.74
N ASP A 292 14.07 6.40 -9.85
CA ASP A 292 15.03 7.37 -9.34
C ASP A 292 15.71 6.97 -8.03
N ALA A 293 15.52 5.72 -7.56
CA ALA A 293 16.18 5.20 -6.36
C ALA A 293 17.69 5.35 -6.44
N ALA A 294 18.27 5.93 -5.40
CA ALA A 294 19.72 6.16 -5.31
C ALA A 294 20.49 4.89 -4.95
N HIS A 295 19.85 3.96 -4.23
CA HIS A 295 20.50 2.75 -3.69
C HIS A 295 19.76 1.48 -4.13
N PRO A 296 19.68 1.20 -5.45
CA PRO A 296 18.93 0.05 -5.96
C PRO A 296 19.53 -1.31 -5.56
N ASP A 297 20.83 -1.38 -5.27
CA ASP A 297 21.46 -2.60 -4.81
C ASP A 297 21.06 -2.93 -3.37
N ASN A 298 21.04 -1.93 -2.49
CA ASN A 298 20.55 -2.07 -1.13
C ASN A 298 19.05 -2.38 -1.09
N ALA A 299 18.27 -1.79 -2.02
CA ALA A 299 16.84 -2.07 -2.17
C ALA A 299 16.58 -3.55 -2.51
N HIS A 300 17.33 -4.13 -3.47
CA HIS A 300 17.21 -5.56 -3.76
C HIS A 300 17.61 -6.43 -2.56
N ALA A 301 18.68 -6.04 -1.84
CA ALA A 301 19.09 -6.78 -0.64
C ALA A 301 18.01 -6.75 0.45
N PHE A 302 17.32 -5.63 0.64
CA PHE A 302 16.22 -5.51 1.60
C PHE A 302 14.99 -6.31 1.17
N ILE A 303 14.62 -6.24 -0.12
CA ILE A 303 13.49 -7.03 -0.65
C ILE A 303 13.78 -8.52 -0.48
N ASP A 304 14.96 -9.01 -0.85
CA ASP A 304 15.31 -10.43 -0.69
C ASP A 304 15.35 -10.85 0.78
N TYR A 305 15.82 -9.97 1.67
CA TYR A 305 15.79 -10.20 3.11
C TYR A 305 14.36 -10.38 3.62
N LEU A 306 13.39 -9.56 3.17
CA LEU A 306 11.99 -9.69 3.55
C LEU A 306 11.33 -10.97 2.99
N LEU A 307 11.90 -11.57 1.92
CA LEU A 307 11.44 -12.83 1.34
C LEU A 307 11.97 -14.07 2.08
N ARG A 308 12.82 -13.91 3.08
CA ARG A 308 13.26 -15.04 3.91
C ARG A 308 12.08 -15.56 4.74
N PRO A 309 11.90 -16.89 4.87
CA PRO A 309 10.75 -17.47 5.58
C PRO A 309 10.63 -17.03 7.05
N ASP A 310 11.75 -16.95 7.76
CA ASP A 310 11.80 -16.49 9.15
C ASP A 310 11.40 -15.02 9.29
N VAL A 311 11.87 -14.17 8.38
CA VAL A 311 11.58 -12.72 8.36
C VAL A 311 10.12 -12.47 7.95
N ALA A 312 9.63 -13.15 6.91
CA ALA A 312 8.24 -13.03 6.48
C ALA A 312 7.25 -13.48 7.56
N ALA A 313 7.59 -14.56 8.29
CA ALA A 313 6.78 -15.02 9.42
C ALA A 313 6.81 -14.02 10.59
N ALA A 314 7.98 -13.46 10.93
CA ALA A 314 8.09 -12.45 11.98
C ALA A 314 7.21 -11.24 11.67
N ASN A 315 7.30 -10.70 10.44
CA ASN A 315 6.44 -9.60 10.01
C ASN A 315 4.95 -9.97 10.09
N SER A 316 4.55 -11.12 9.51
CA SER A 316 3.14 -11.55 9.54
C SER A 316 2.61 -11.69 10.97
N ASN A 317 3.40 -12.25 11.87
CA ASN A 317 3.03 -12.42 13.27
C ASN A 317 2.89 -11.10 14.04
N TYR A 318 3.69 -10.08 13.64
CA TYR A 318 3.67 -8.77 14.29
C TYR A 318 2.52 -7.90 13.78
N VAL A 319 2.33 -7.83 12.44
CA VAL A 319 1.32 -6.96 11.84
C VAL A 319 -0.02 -7.65 11.60
N ASN A 320 -0.15 -8.94 11.92
CA ASN A 320 -1.36 -9.75 11.76
C ASN A 320 -1.90 -9.87 10.32
N TYR A 321 -1.08 -9.61 9.29
CA TYR A 321 -1.48 -9.78 7.90
C TYR A 321 -1.02 -11.12 7.32
N ALA A 322 -1.77 -11.60 6.33
CA ALA A 322 -1.41 -12.81 5.60
C ALA A 322 -0.14 -12.59 4.77
N THR A 323 0.85 -13.44 4.98
CA THR A 323 2.05 -13.47 4.13
C THR A 323 1.78 -14.21 2.83
N ALA A 324 2.40 -13.75 1.75
CA ALA A 324 2.44 -14.48 0.48
C ALA A 324 3.54 -15.55 0.44
N ASN A 325 4.39 -15.64 1.47
CA ASN A 325 5.51 -16.56 1.55
C ASN A 325 5.04 -17.92 2.10
N THR A 326 4.89 -18.91 1.21
CA THR A 326 4.42 -20.24 1.60
C THR A 326 5.40 -20.98 2.51
N ALA A 327 6.70 -20.72 2.36
CA ALA A 327 7.73 -21.33 3.22
C ALA A 327 7.71 -20.74 4.64
N ALA A 328 7.14 -19.56 4.84
CA ALA A 328 6.97 -18.92 6.15
C ALA A 328 5.80 -19.51 6.96
N LEU A 329 4.79 -20.11 6.32
CA LEU A 329 3.53 -20.50 6.97
C LEU A 329 3.71 -21.43 8.18
N ALA A 330 4.73 -22.28 8.17
CA ALA A 330 5.03 -23.14 9.32
C ALA A 330 5.49 -22.38 10.57
N GLN A 331 5.93 -21.12 10.41
CA GLN A 331 6.43 -20.24 11.47
C GLN A 331 5.43 -19.13 11.82
N VAL A 332 4.34 -19.00 11.05
CA VAL A 332 3.22 -18.11 11.38
C VAL A 332 2.45 -18.70 12.56
N ASN A 333 2.12 -17.86 13.53
CA ASN A 333 1.34 -18.23 14.72
C ASN A 333 0.07 -18.98 14.34
N GLU A 334 -0.23 -20.06 15.04
CA GLU A 334 -1.39 -20.91 14.74
C GLU A 334 -2.71 -20.13 14.83
N GLY A 335 -2.85 -19.25 15.83
CA GLY A 335 -4.02 -18.39 15.97
C GLY A 335 -4.27 -17.51 14.77
N LEU A 336 -3.20 -16.91 14.21
CA LEU A 336 -3.28 -16.09 13.01
C LEU A 336 -3.56 -16.95 11.76
N ARG A 337 -2.85 -18.07 11.61
CA ARG A 337 -2.99 -18.95 10.45
C ARG A 337 -4.36 -19.61 10.36
N SER A 338 -5.02 -19.86 11.50
CA SER A 338 -6.36 -20.45 11.57
C SER A 338 -7.49 -19.41 11.55
N ASP A 339 -7.17 -18.12 11.62
CA ASP A 339 -8.17 -17.06 11.55
C ASP A 339 -8.68 -16.89 10.11
N ALA A 340 -9.98 -17.18 9.89
CA ALA A 340 -10.61 -17.10 8.58
C ALA A 340 -10.76 -15.67 8.05
N GLY A 341 -10.59 -14.66 8.89
CA GLY A 341 -10.53 -13.25 8.50
C GLY A 341 -9.19 -12.90 7.85
N ILE A 342 -8.11 -13.65 8.16
CA ILE A 342 -6.76 -13.43 7.65
C ILE A 342 -6.42 -14.44 6.55
N TYR A 343 -6.71 -15.72 6.79
CA TYR A 343 -6.55 -16.80 5.82
C TYR A 343 -7.93 -17.39 5.47
N PRO A 344 -8.70 -16.73 4.59
CA PRO A 344 -10.06 -17.12 4.25
C PRO A 344 -10.16 -18.54 3.72
N THR A 345 -11.26 -19.23 4.09
CA THR A 345 -11.57 -20.57 3.56
C THR A 345 -11.82 -20.50 2.05
N PRO A 346 -11.75 -21.64 1.32
CA PRO A 346 -12.07 -21.66 -0.11
C PRO A 346 -13.44 -21.04 -0.43
N GLU A 347 -14.46 -21.31 0.38
CA GLU A 347 -15.82 -20.79 0.18
C GLU A 347 -15.90 -19.26 0.37
N VAL A 348 -15.10 -18.71 1.29
CA VAL A 348 -15.00 -17.26 1.47
C VAL A 348 -14.22 -16.63 0.30
N LYS A 349 -13.14 -17.27 -0.15
CA LYS A 349 -12.34 -16.80 -1.30
C LYS A 349 -13.15 -16.64 -2.57
N GLU A 350 -14.17 -17.48 -2.82
CA GLU A 350 -15.06 -17.36 -3.98
C GLU A 350 -15.84 -16.04 -4.01
N ARG A 351 -16.00 -15.38 -2.85
CA ARG A 351 -16.71 -14.09 -2.72
C ARG A 351 -15.78 -12.89 -2.66
N LEU A 352 -14.47 -13.12 -2.66
CA LEU A 352 -13.49 -12.03 -2.67
C LEU A 352 -13.31 -11.51 -4.10
N GLN A 353 -13.26 -10.19 -4.22
CA GLN A 353 -13.04 -9.51 -5.47
C GLN A 353 -11.74 -8.70 -5.40
N PRO A 354 -10.80 -8.89 -6.33
CA PRO A 354 -9.59 -8.08 -6.35
C PRO A 354 -9.93 -6.64 -6.70
N ASN A 355 -9.27 -5.68 -6.06
CA ASN A 355 -9.25 -4.30 -6.53
C ASN A 355 -8.56 -4.23 -7.88
N LEU A 356 -9.19 -3.55 -8.85
CA LEU A 356 -8.62 -3.32 -10.19
C LEU A 356 -8.34 -1.83 -10.41
N ALA A 357 -7.32 -1.56 -11.20
CA ALA A 357 -6.96 -0.21 -11.60
C ALA A 357 -8.13 0.48 -12.31
N LYS A 358 -8.36 1.74 -11.97
CA LYS A 358 -9.39 2.59 -12.58
C LYS A 358 -8.77 3.49 -13.63
N SER A 359 -9.54 3.82 -14.67
CA SER A 359 -9.11 4.82 -15.66
C SER A 359 -8.91 6.19 -15.00
N ALA A 360 -8.01 6.99 -15.55
CA ALA A 360 -7.75 8.34 -15.03
C ALA A 360 -9.00 9.24 -15.09
N GLU A 361 -9.91 9.01 -16.04
CA GLU A 361 -11.18 9.73 -16.14
C GLU A 361 -12.10 9.36 -14.99
N PHE A 362 -12.32 8.07 -14.77
CA PHE A 362 -13.16 7.59 -13.68
C PHE A 362 -12.59 7.96 -12.31
N THR A 363 -11.27 7.86 -12.11
CA THR A 363 -10.60 8.27 -10.87
C THR A 363 -10.91 9.73 -10.51
N ARG A 364 -10.97 10.64 -11.49
CA ARG A 364 -11.37 12.03 -11.23
C ARG A 364 -12.82 12.17 -10.76
N SER A 365 -13.75 11.37 -11.33
CA SER A 365 -15.15 11.34 -10.89
C SER A 365 -15.28 10.75 -9.50
N LEU A 366 -14.58 9.64 -9.25
CA LEU A 366 -14.51 8.96 -7.97
C LEU A 366 -14.02 9.90 -6.85
N ASN A 367 -12.90 10.62 -7.07
CA ASN A 367 -12.35 11.53 -6.09
C ASN A 367 -13.29 12.74 -5.81
N ARG A 368 -14.04 13.21 -6.83
CA ARG A 368 -15.06 14.26 -6.61
C ARG A 368 -16.23 13.74 -5.77
N ALA A 369 -16.73 12.53 -6.06
CA ALA A 369 -17.79 11.91 -5.28
C ALA A 369 -17.35 11.67 -3.84
N TRP A 370 -16.12 11.17 -3.65
CA TRP A 370 -15.52 10.98 -2.34
C TRP A 370 -15.38 12.28 -1.54
N THR A 371 -14.90 13.35 -2.17
CA THR A 371 -14.81 14.68 -1.54
C THR A 371 -16.18 15.16 -1.04
N ARG A 372 -17.26 14.95 -1.81
CA ARG A 372 -18.61 15.28 -1.37
C ARG A 372 -19.06 14.45 -0.17
N PHE A 373 -18.76 13.16 -0.17
CA PHE A 373 -19.03 12.29 0.98
C PHE A 373 -18.28 12.75 2.23
N VAL A 374 -16.96 12.93 2.15
CA VAL A 374 -16.12 13.35 3.28
C VAL A 374 -16.61 14.68 3.87
N THR A 375 -16.94 15.65 3.01
CA THR A 375 -17.40 16.97 3.43
C THR A 375 -18.89 17.02 3.82
N GLY A 376 -19.67 15.98 3.48
CA GLY A 376 -21.11 15.92 3.74
C GLY A 376 -21.94 16.89 2.88
N ARG A 377 -21.50 17.21 1.66
CA ARG A 377 -22.12 18.22 0.80
C ARG A 377 -22.49 17.65 -0.57
#